data_852b8ef7fb45326deec3f470c4b16bdf
#
_entry.id   852b8ef7fb45326deec3f470c4b16bdf
#
_cell.length_a   1.000
_cell.length_b   1.000
_cell.length_c   1.000
_cell.angle_alpha   90.00
_cell.angle_beta   90.00
_cell.angle_gamma   90.00
#
_symmetry.space_group_name_H-M   'P 1'
#
loop_
_entity.id
_entity.type
_entity.pdbx_description
1 polymer ?
#
loop_
_entity_poly.entity_id
_entity_poly.type
_entity_poly.pdbx_seq_one_letter_code
_entity_poly.pdbx_strand_id
1 'polypeptide(L)'
;IRFATGDDVRTFRVTMAENRALLDESIDRFGADLAIALAVLGLALFAAATLQVHLGLLPLQSVRAGIGAVRRGEAPTLPPDYPSEVLPLVGEVNELLAQQQASIDFARARASDLAHGLKTPLSVLQGLGTTLAEKGDSESATIVDEIAAEMDDRVDYQLRLSRLRLRTRAHQLSASLNEAIDRTLAVLVRTRDGERLEWKVTTAPGLIVDIDRHDLTELVGVMLENAAKWGKSAVRVEAAAVDGKAELVIADDGPGLTEEQIARLGVRGQRLDESRRGSGLGIAIALEIVAINSGAVT
;
A
#
# COMPACT_ATOMS: atom_id res chain seq x y z
N ILE A 1 -89.59 -37.74 17.96
CA ILE A 1 -90.17 -38.94 17.27
C ILE A 1 -91.62 -39.01 17.66
N ARG A 2 -92.55 -39.12 16.69
CA ARG A 2 -94.02 -39.27 16.93
C ARG A 2 -94.41 -40.73 16.77
N PHE A 3 -94.96 -41.27 17.79
CA PHE A 3 -95.57 -42.59 17.76
C PHE A 3 -97.11 -42.43 17.89
N ALA A 4 -97.85 -43.00 16.99
CA ALA A 4 -99.32 -43.07 17.07
C ALA A 4 -99.76 -44.44 17.60
N THR A 5 -100.47 -44.48 18.70
CA THR A 5 -101.10 -45.71 19.24
C THR A 5 -102.50 -45.38 19.58
N GLY A 6 -103.48 -45.84 18.71
CA GLY A 6 -104.87 -45.54 18.82
C GLY A 6 -105.29 -44.09 18.59
N ASP A 7 -106.47 -43.67 19.10
CA ASP A 7 -107.00 -42.30 18.85
C ASP A 7 -106.28 -41.17 19.67
N ASP A 8 -105.29 -41.53 20.45
CA ASP A 8 -104.63 -40.60 21.37
C ASP A 8 -103.17 -40.41 20.91
N VAL A 9 -102.88 -39.29 20.25
CA VAL A 9 -101.50 -38.90 19.77
C VAL A 9 -100.71 -38.29 20.93
N ARG A 10 -99.82 -39.05 21.55
CA ARG A 10 -98.90 -38.54 22.55
C ARG A 10 -97.63 -38.18 21.93
N THR A 11 -97.22 -36.93 22.08
CA THR A 11 -95.96 -36.43 21.59
C THR A 11 -94.91 -36.53 22.69
N PHE A 12 -93.90 -37.36 22.49
CA PHE A 12 -92.70 -37.43 23.41
C PHE A 12 -91.58 -36.60 22.86
N ARG A 13 -90.99 -35.71 23.67
CA ARG A 13 -89.80 -35.04 23.38
C ARG A 13 -88.64 -35.85 23.96
N VAL A 14 -87.82 -36.49 23.09
CA VAL A 14 -86.60 -37.17 23.55
C VAL A 14 -85.48 -36.14 23.46
N THR A 15 -84.90 -35.74 24.59
CA THR A 15 -83.76 -34.87 24.66
C THR A 15 -82.58 -35.75 24.95
N MET A 16 -81.64 -35.86 23.98
CA MET A 16 -80.32 -36.44 24.19
C MET A 16 -79.37 -35.30 24.63
N ALA A 17 -78.85 -35.43 25.80
CA ALA A 17 -77.80 -34.57 26.30
C ALA A 17 -76.46 -35.34 26.30
N GLU A 18 -75.52 -34.96 25.49
CA GLU A 18 -74.20 -35.52 25.50
C GLU A 18 -73.27 -34.59 26.31
N ASN A 19 -72.41 -35.17 27.12
CA ASN A 19 -71.49 -34.40 27.94
C ASN A 19 -70.36 -33.85 27.06
N ARG A 20 -70.40 -32.54 26.70
CA ARG A 20 -69.38 -31.86 25.87
C ARG A 20 -68.07 -31.69 26.58
N ALA A 21 -68.04 -31.82 27.91
CA ALA A 21 -66.81 -31.58 28.68
C ALA A 21 -65.63 -32.49 28.24
N LEU A 22 -65.93 -33.76 27.91
CA LEU A 22 -64.89 -34.69 27.40
C LEU A 22 -64.39 -34.33 25.99
N LEU A 23 -65.33 -33.78 25.17
CA LEU A 23 -64.93 -33.32 23.82
C LEU A 23 -64.07 -32.06 23.89
N ASP A 24 -64.47 -31.09 24.71
CA ASP A 24 -63.72 -29.84 24.91
C ASP A 24 -62.33 -30.11 25.50
N GLU A 25 -62.19 -31.00 26.48
CA GLU A 25 -60.91 -31.42 27.05
C GLU A 25 -60.04 -32.11 26.02
N SER A 26 -60.56 -32.91 25.11
CA SER A 26 -59.85 -33.57 24.04
C SER A 26 -59.37 -32.57 22.97
N ILE A 27 -60.19 -31.56 22.64
CA ILE A 27 -59.88 -30.50 21.72
C ILE A 27 -58.74 -29.61 22.29
N ASP A 28 -58.85 -29.25 23.57
CA ASP A 28 -57.86 -28.44 24.24
C ASP A 28 -56.46 -29.15 24.32
N ARG A 29 -56.48 -30.46 24.67
CA ARG A 29 -55.28 -31.28 24.66
C ARG A 29 -54.67 -31.38 23.26
N PHE A 30 -55.48 -31.69 22.25
CA PHE A 30 -55.03 -31.75 20.86
C PHE A 30 -54.50 -30.40 20.38
N GLY A 31 -55.16 -29.29 20.75
CA GLY A 31 -54.72 -27.93 20.45
C GLY A 31 -53.34 -27.61 21.08
N ALA A 32 -53.17 -28.01 22.36
CA ALA A 32 -51.89 -27.82 23.07
C ALA A 32 -50.77 -28.68 22.46
N ASP A 33 -51.03 -29.95 22.17
CA ASP A 33 -50.04 -30.85 21.55
C ASP A 33 -49.66 -30.38 20.15
N LEU A 34 -50.62 -29.92 19.36
CA LEU A 34 -50.38 -29.36 18.04
C LEU A 34 -49.56 -28.05 18.12
N ALA A 35 -49.89 -27.18 19.08
CA ALA A 35 -49.14 -25.93 19.27
C ALA A 35 -47.70 -26.20 19.68
N ILE A 36 -47.46 -27.17 20.57
CA ILE A 36 -46.08 -27.58 20.97
C ILE A 36 -45.35 -28.17 19.76
N ALA A 37 -45.99 -29.07 19.00
CA ALA A 37 -45.37 -29.67 17.82
C ALA A 37 -45.00 -28.62 16.77
N LEU A 38 -45.85 -27.65 16.50
CA LEU A 38 -45.58 -26.54 15.58
C LEU A 38 -44.46 -25.60 16.10
N ALA A 39 -44.43 -25.34 17.40
CA ALA A 39 -43.41 -24.55 18.03
C ALA A 39 -42.01 -25.22 17.92
N VAL A 40 -41.96 -26.53 18.19
CA VAL A 40 -40.73 -27.32 18.04
C VAL A 40 -40.27 -27.38 16.57
N LEU A 41 -41.21 -27.61 15.66
CA LEU A 41 -40.90 -27.60 14.22
C LEU A 41 -40.41 -26.22 13.76
N GLY A 42 -41.07 -25.15 14.18
CA GLY A 42 -40.65 -23.78 13.86
C GLY A 42 -39.27 -23.45 14.39
N LEU A 43 -38.97 -23.86 15.63
CA LEU A 43 -37.64 -23.69 16.23
C LEU A 43 -36.56 -24.48 15.47
N ALA A 44 -36.88 -25.73 15.11
CA ALA A 44 -35.95 -26.57 14.36
C ALA A 44 -35.64 -26.00 12.95
N LEU A 45 -36.68 -25.53 12.25
CA LEU A 45 -36.50 -24.88 10.94
C LEU A 45 -35.73 -23.56 11.05
N PHE A 46 -35.98 -22.76 12.08
CA PHE A 46 -35.22 -21.53 12.33
C PHE A 46 -33.75 -21.82 12.63
N ALA A 47 -33.47 -22.82 13.47
CA ALA A 47 -32.12 -23.25 13.77
C ALA A 47 -31.41 -23.79 12.51
N ALA A 48 -32.07 -24.60 11.71
CA ALA A 48 -31.54 -25.12 10.45
C ALA A 48 -31.22 -23.98 9.45
N ALA A 49 -32.14 -23.03 9.30
CA ALA A 49 -31.94 -21.87 8.40
C ALA A 49 -30.80 -20.99 8.85
N THR A 50 -30.68 -20.68 10.14
CA THR A 50 -29.57 -19.88 10.69
C THR A 50 -28.24 -20.60 10.52
N LEU A 51 -28.18 -21.88 10.76
CA LEU A 51 -26.98 -22.70 10.56
C LEU A 51 -26.57 -22.73 9.07
N GLN A 52 -27.55 -22.94 8.19
CA GLN A 52 -27.31 -22.95 6.73
C GLN A 52 -26.74 -21.62 6.23
N VAL A 53 -27.31 -20.49 6.65
CA VAL A 53 -26.81 -19.15 6.29
C VAL A 53 -25.41 -18.94 6.84
N HIS A 54 -25.17 -19.34 8.09
CA HIS A 54 -23.86 -19.15 8.72
C HIS A 54 -22.77 -19.97 8.02
N LEU A 55 -23.03 -21.24 7.74
CA LEU A 55 -22.08 -22.10 7.01
C LEU A 55 -21.89 -21.65 5.57
N GLY A 56 -22.95 -21.18 4.90
CA GLY A 56 -22.90 -20.73 3.51
C GLY A 56 -22.13 -19.41 3.31
N LEU A 57 -22.04 -18.56 4.35
CA LEU A 57 -21.31 -17.29 4.26
C LEU A 57 -19.85 -17.35 4.73
N LEU A 58 -19.43 -18.42 5.42
CA LEU A 58 -18.06 -18.60 5.87
C LEU A 58 -17.02 -18.49 4.72
N PRO A 59 -17.24 -19.08 3.54
CA PRO A 59 -16.29 -18.96 2.43
C PRO A 59 -16.07 -17.53 1.95
N LEU A 60 -17.06 -16.68 2.00
CA LEU A 60 -16.93 -15.27 1.60
C LEU A 60 -16.06 -14.48 2.57
N GLN A 61 -16.07 -14.83 3.85
CA GLN A 61 -15.20 -14.20 4.84
C GLN A 61 -13.72 -14.56 4.60
N SER A 62 -13.45 -15.81 4.22
CA SER A 62 -12.08 -16.25 3.89
C SER A 62 -11.56 -15.59 2.61
N VAL A 63 -12.39 -15.43 1.57
CA VAL A 63 -12.03 -14.66 0.36
C VAL A 63 -11.74 -13.20 0.70
N ARG A 64 -12.58 -12.57 1.53
CA ARG A 64 -12.35 -11.19 2.00
C ARG A 64 -11.02 -11.05 2.75
N ALA A 65 -10.70 -12.01 3.62
CA ALA A 65 -9.42 -12.03 4.33
C ALA A 65 -8.24 -12.20 3.37
N GLY A 66 -8.35 -13.10 2.39
CA GLY A 66 -7.35 -13.31 1.33
C GLY A 66 -7.12 -12.05 0.49
N ILE A 67 -8.18 -11.37 0.04
CA ILE A 67 -8.07 -10.09 -0.67
C ILE A 67 -7.37 -9.04 0.23
N GLY A 68 -7.69 -9.04 1.53
CA GLY A 68 -7.01 -8.19 2.51
C GLY A 68 -5.51 -8.48 2.58
N ALA A 69 -5.10 -9.75 2.59
CA ALA A 69 -3.70 -10.17 2.60
C ALA A 69 -2.97 -9.74 1.31
N VAL A 70 -3.59 -9.94 0.14
CA VAL A 70 -3.04 -9.47 -1.15
C VAL A 70 -2.89 -7.94 -1.14
N ARG A 71 -3.89 -7.20 -0.65
CA ARG A 71 -3.82 -5.73 -0.57
C ARG A 71 -2.73 -5.23 0.36
N ARG A 72 -2.42 -5.97 1.45
CA ARG A 72 -1.30 -5.64 2.34
C ARG A 72 0.06 -6.11 1.82
N GLY A 73 0.08 -6.84 0.69
CA GLY A 73 1.30 -7.40 0.11
C GLY A 73 1.82 -8.66 0.80
N GLU A 74 1.02 -9.29 1.65
CA GLU A 74 1.36 -10.53 2.37
C GLU A 74 1.31 -11.77 1.45
N ALA A 75 0.54 -11.69 0.37
CA ALA A 75 0.42 -12.72 -0.65
C ALA A 75 0.31 -12.12 -2.05
N PRO A 76 0.92 -12.72 -3.09
CA PRO A 76 0.83 -12.22 -4.46
C PRO A 76 -0.52 -12.54 -5.12
N THR A 77 -1.18 -13.61 -4.71
CA THR A 77 -2.45 -14.11 -5.25
C THR A 77 -3.29 -14.71 -4.13
N LEU A 78 -4.57 -14.94 -4.41
CA LEU A 78 -5.43 -15.71 -3.54
C LEU A 78 -5.06 -17.20 -3.63
N PRO A 79 -4.96 -17.93 -2.49
CA PRO A 79 -4.66 -19.37 -2.50
C PRO A 79 -5.78 -20.17 -3.18
N PRO A 80 -5.52 -21.40 -3.62
CA PRO A 80 -6.52 -22.25 -4.27
C PRO A 80 -7.47 -22.99 -3.28
N ASP A 81 -7.25 -22.86 -1.97
CA ASP A 81 -7.95 -23.63 -0.93
C ASP A 81 -9.31 -23.01 -0.56
N TYR A 82 -10.16 -22.79 -1.56
CA TYR A 82 -11.51 -22.31 -1.38
C TYR A 82 -12.54 -23.34 -1.84
N PRO A 83 -13.78 -23.33 -1.26
CA PRO A 83 -14.88 -24.15 -1.74
C PRO A 83 -15.17 -23.95 -3.23
N SER A 84 -15.65 -24.99 -3.88
CA SER A 84 -15.96 -25.01 -5.32
C SER A 84 -16.84 -23.87 -5.79
N GLU A 85 -17.75 -23.38 -4.92
CA GLU A 85 -18.70 -22.32 -5.19
C GLU A 85 -18.04 -20.95 -5.40
N VAL A 86 -16.87 -20.72 -4.78
CA VAL A 86 -16.15 -19.44 -4.87
C VAL A 86 -14.89 -19.52 -5.71
N LEU A 87 -14.43 -20.72 -6.09
CA LEU A 87 -13.25 -20.90 -6.95
C LEU A 87 -13.30 -20.12 -8.26
N PRO A 88 -14.43 -20.04 -9.00
CA PRO A 88 -14.50 -19.22 -10.21
C PRO A 88 -14.18 -17.75 -9.93
N LEU A 89 -14.74 -17.19 -8.85
CA LEU A 89 -14.47 -15.81 -8.44
C LEU A 89 -13.01 -15.60 -8.05
N VAL A 90 -12.41 -16.56 -7.33
CA VAL A 90 -10.97 -16.54 -6.98
C VAL A 90 -10.12 -16.54 -8.24
N GLY A 91 -10.51 -17.34 -9.25
CA GLY A 91 -9.83 -17.40 -10.54
C GLY A 91 -9.86 -16.05 -11.26
N GLU A 92 -11.03 -15.41 -11.37
CA GLU A 92 -11.18 -14.08 -11.97
C GLU A 92 -10.35 -13.01 -11.25
N VAL A 93 -10.37 -13.02 -9.91
CA VAL A 93 -9.56 -12.09 -9.12
C VAL A 93 -8.06 -12.31 -9.36
N ASN A 94 -7.60 -13.56 -9.38
CA ASN A 94 -6.20 -13.87 -9.66
C ASN A 94 -5.79 -13.49 -11.09
N GLU A 95 -6.68 -13.64 -12.07
CA GLU A 95 -6.44 -13.18 -13.44
C GLU A 95 -6.30 -11.66 -13.51
N LEU A 96 -7.18 -10.91 -12.84
CA LEU A 96 -7.08 -9.45 -12.72
C LEU A 96 -5.76 -9.01 -12.06
N LEU A 97 -5.34 -9.70 -11.01
CA LEU A 97 -4.06 -9.43 -10.35
C LEU A 97 -2.87 -9.69 -11.28
N ALA A 98 -2.91 -10.78 -12.05
CA ALA A 98 -1.89 -11.10 -13.05
C ALA A 98 -1.84 -10.05 -14.19
N GLN A 99 -2.99 -9.61 -14.70
CA GLN A 99 -3.07 -8.56 -15.71
C GLN A 99 -2.55 -7.22 -15.19
N GLN A 100 -2.88 -6.87 -13.93
CA GLN A 100 -2.36 -5.67 -13.28
C GLN A 100 -0.84 -5.73 -13.15
N GLN A 101 -0.30 -6.88 -12.70
CA GLN A 101 1.15 -7.07 -12.58
C GLN A 101 1.85 -6.97 -13.94
N ALA A 102 1.32 -7.61 -14.98
CA ALA A 102 1.86 -7.53 -16.33
C ALA A 102 1.86 -6.08 -16.86
N SER A 103 0.81 -5.31 -16.58
CA SER A 103 0.73 -3.89 -16.95
C SER A 103 1.80 -3.05 -16.25
N ILE A 104 2.06 -3.31 -14.97
CA ILE A 104 3.12 -2.65 -14.20
C ILE A 104 4.50 -2.99 -14.77
N ASP A 105 4.75 -4.26 -15.06
CA ASP A 105 6.04 -4.71 -15.59
C ASP A 105 6.28 -4.17 -17.00
N PHE A 106 5.23 -4.08 -17.83
CA PHE A 106 5.31 -3.42 -19.14
C PHE A 106 5.61 -1.93 -19.03
N ALA A 107 4.97 -1.22 -18.09
CA ALA A 107 5.25 0.19 -17.84
C ALA A 107 6.69 0.41 -17.36
N ARG A 108 7.23 -0.49 -16.51
CA ARG A 108 8.63 -0.46 -16.06
C ARG A 108 9.61 -0.69 -17.23
N ALA A 109 9.35 -1.70 -18.05
CA ALA A 109 10.17 -1.97 -19.22
C ALA A 109 10.22 -0.77 -20.18
N ARG A 110 9.05 -0.18 -20.48
CA ARG A 110 8.98 1.04 -21.31
C ARG A 110 9.72 2.23 -20.72
N ALA A 111 9.61 2.44 -19.41
CA ALA A 111 10.35 3.51 -18.74
C ALA A 111 11.88 3.28 -18.86
N SER A 112 12.33 2.02 -18.73
CA SER A 112 13.74 1.67 -18.91
C SER A 112 14.22 1.88 -20.35
N ASP A 113 13.41 1.49 -21.34
CA ASP A 113 13.74 1.66 -22.77
C ASP A 113 13.81 3.15 -23.15
N LEU A 114 12.87 3.96 -22.65
CA LEU A 114 12.91 5.41 -22.84
C LEU A 114 14.17 6.03 -22.23
N ALA A 115 14.58 5.55 -21.04
CA ALA A 115 15.83 5.97 -20.43
C ALA A 115 17.03 5.77 -21.34
N HIS A 116 17.17 4.53 -21.80
CA HIS A 116 18.28 4.16 -22.66
C HIS A 116 18.24 4.94 -23.98
N GLY A 117 17.06 5.08 -24.55
CA GLY A 117 16.84 5.85 -25.78
C GLY A 117 17.15 7.33 -25.66
N LEU A 118 16.96 7.92 -24.47
CA LEU A 118 17.28 9.34 -24.22
C LEU A 118 18.75 9.57 -23.84
N LYS A 119 19.41 8.63 -23.19
CA LYS A 119 20.84 8.74 -22.84
C LYS A 119 21.74 8.79 -24.08
N THR A 120 21.39 8.08 -25.15
CA THR A 120 22.18 8.08 -26.37
C THR A 120 22.28 9.48 -27.03
N PRO A 121 21.15 10.19 -27.34
CA PRO A 121 21.25 11.54 -27.88
C PRO A 121 21.87 12.55 -26.91
N LEU A 122 21.69 12.38 -25.59
CA LEU A 122 22.36 13.23 -24.59
C LEU A 122 23.89 13.08 -24.63
N SER A 123 24.39 11.84 -24.76
CA SER A 123 25.81 11.61 -24.92
C SER A 123 26.39 12.23 -26.21
N VAL A 124 25.60 12.29 -27.29
CA VAL A 124 25.99 12.98 -28.54
C VAL A 124 26.03 14.49 -28.32
N LEU A 125 25.09 15.07 -27.56
CA LEU A 125 25.10 16.50 -27.23
C LEU A 125 26.33 16.85 -26.37
N GLN A 126 26.70 16.05 -25.38
CA GLN A 126 27.91 16.23 -24.58
C GLN A 126 29.17 16.14 -25.46
N GLY A 127 29.23 15.19 -26.39
CA GLY A 127 30.33 15.11 -27.38
C GLY A 127 30.40 16.33 -28.29
N LEU A 128 29.27 16.94 -28.63
CA LEU A 128 29.23 18.19 -29.39
C LEU A 128 29.80 19.36 -28.55
N GLY A 129 29.45 19.45 -27.26
CA GLY A 129 30.00 20.43 -26.33
C GLY A 129 31.53 20.34 -26.29
N THR A 130 32.07 19.13 -26.14
CA THR A 130 33.52 18.89 -26.19
C THR A 130 34.17 19.39 -27.52
N THR A 131 33.51 19.07 -28.64
CA THR A 131 34.01 19.49 -29.98
C THR A 131 34.00 21.02 -30.16
N LEU A 132 32.96 21.70 -29.63
CA LEU A 132 32.89 23.18 -29.65
C LEU A 132 34.00 23.81 -28.80
N ALA A 133 34.26 23.27 -27.62
CA ALA A 133 35.35 23.70 -26.75
C ALA A 133 36.73 23.57 -27.45
N GLU A 134 36.99 22.45 -28.12
CA GLU A 134 38.21 22.21 -28.91
C GLU A 134 38.37 23.18 -30.07
N LYS A 135 37.28 23.68 -30.66
CA LYS A 135 37.26 24.68 -31.72
C LYS A 135 37.41 26.13 -31.21
N GLY A 136 37.51 26.32 -29.90
CA GLY A 136 37.65 27.62 -29.24
C GLY A 136 36.34 28.36 -28.98
N ASP A 137 35.19 27.74 -29.24
CA ASP A 137 33.86 28.28 -28.92
C ASP A 137 33.41 27.80 -27.54
N SER A 138 34.06 28.35 -26.51
CA SER A 138 33.80 27.97 -25.11
C SER A 138 32.43 28.40 -24.62
N GLU A 139 31.84 29.46 -25.18
CA GLU A 139 30.52 29.94 -24.77
C GLU A 139 29.42 28.94 -25.21
N SER A 140 29.43 28.58 -26.50
CA SER A 140 28.48 27.58 -27.03
C SER A 140 28.70 26.20 -26.39
N ALA A 141 29.94 25.81 -26.11
CA ALA A 141 30.27 24.55 -25.44
C ALA A 141 29.64 24.50 -24.05
N THR A 142 29.78 25.57 -23.26
CA THR A 142 29.20 25.66 -21.91
C THR A 142 27.67 25.55 -21.94
N ILE A 143 27.00 26.25 -22.86
CA ILE A 143 25.55 26.21 -23.01
C ILE A 143 25.06 24.79 -23.37
N VAL A 144 25.73 24.12 -24.30
CA VAL A 144 25.37 22.76 -24.72
C VAL A 144 25.56 21.76 -23.58
N ASP A 145 26.66 21.85 -22.84
CA ASP A 145 26.95 20.99 -21.69
C ASP A 145 25.91 21.20 -20.54
N GLU A 146 25.55 22.45 -20.27
CA GLU A 146 24.55 22.78 -19.26
C GLU A 146 23.17 22.22 -19.62
N ILE A 147 22.73 22.42 -20.88
CA ILE A 147 21.44 21.89 -21.36
C ILE A 147 21.44 20.36 -21.34
N ALA A 148 22.54 19.73 -21.81
CA ALA A 148 22.64 18.28 -21.81
C ALA A 148 22.58 17.68 -20.37
N ALA A 149 23.28 18.32 -19.43
CA ALA A 149 23.28 17.93 -18.03
C ALA A 149 21.87 18.11 -17.40
N GLU A 150 21.18 19.24 -17.67
CA GLU A 150 19.82 19.47 -17.18
C GLU A 150 18.84 18.44 -17.74
N MET A 151 18.95 18.07 -19.01
CA MET A 151 18.11 17.04 -19.63
C MET A 151 18.38 15.67 -19.05
N ASP A 152 19.63 15.28 -18.82
CA ASP A 152 20.02 14.01 -18.21
C ASP A 152 19.43 13.88 -16.79
N ASP A 153 19.58 14.91 -15.99
CA ASP A 153 19.03 15.01 -14.65
C ASP A 153 17.48 14.87 -14.65
N ARG A 154 16.81 15.55 -15.57
CA ARG A 154 15.32 15.47 -15.71
C ARG A 154 14.87 14.07 -16.13
N VAL A 155 15.58 13.44 -17.05
CA VAL A 155 15.29 12.08 -17.50
C VAL A 155 15.46 11.10 -16.35
N ASP A 156 16.60 11.13 -15.68
CA ASP A 156 16.87 10.26 -14.53
C ASP A 156 15.82 10.46 -13.42
N TYR A 157 15.43 11.69 -13.12
CA TYR A 157 14.36 11.99 -12.17
C TYR A 157 13.02 11.35 -12.56
N GLN A 158 12.56 11.54 -13.79
CA GLN A 158 11.29 10.98 -14.25
C GLN A 158 11.27 9.46 -14.20
N LEU A 159 12.40 8.84 -14.49
CA LEU A 159 12.57 7.39 -14.42
C LEU A 159 12.53 6.86 -12.99
N ARG A 160 13.20 7.53 -12.06
CA ARG A 160 13.17 7.21 -10.63
C ARG A 160 11.75 7.34 -10.10
N LEU A 161 11.07 8.44 -10.41
CA LEU A 161 9.69 8.68 -10.02
C LEU A 161 8.72 7.62 -10.59
N SER A 162 8.89 7.24 -11.87
CA SER A 162 8.11 6.17 -12.51
C SER A 162 8.33 4.83 -11.80
N ARG A 163 9.58 4.48 -11.47
CA ARG A 163 9.90 3.26 -10.72
C ARG A 163 9.28 3.24 -9.32
N LEU A 164 9.34 4.36 -8.60
CA LEU A 164 8.74 4.49 -7.27
C LEU A 164 7.21 4.29 -7.31
N ARG A 165 6.53 4.93 -8.25
CA ARG A 165 5.06 4.84 -8.39
C ARG A 165 4.56 3.48 -8.87
N LEU A 166 5.35 2.76 -9.66
CA LEU A 166 5.03 1.44 -10.18
C LEU A 166 5.39 0.29 -9.21
N ARG A 167 5.93 0.58 -8.04
CA ARG A 167 6.20 -0.44 -7.02
C ARG A 167 4.91 -0.91 -6.38
N THR A 168 4.59 -2.18 -6.61
CA THR A 168 3.52 -2.86 -5.90
C THR A 168 4.02 -3.16 -4.48
N ARG A 169 3.22 -2.88 -3.46
CA ARG A 169 3.51 -3.15 -2.03
C ARG A 169 3.70 -4.65 -1.68
N ALA A 170 3.85 -5.51 -2.70
CA ALA A 170 3.86 -6.97 -2.58
C ALA A 170 5.18 -7.59 -2.06
N HIS A 171 6.21 -6.81 -1.78
CA HIS A 171 7.44 -7.32 -1.17
C HIS A 171 7.52 -6.86 0.29
N GLN A 172 8.09 -7.71 1.13
CA GLN A 172 8.37 -7.38 2.53
C GLN A 172 9.13 -6.04 2.57
N LEU A 173 8.40 -4.99 2.89
CA LEU A 173 8.94 -3.65 3.09
C LEU A 173 9.60 -3.65 4.47
N SER A 174 10.83 -4.15 4.56
CA SER A 174 11.56 -4.19 5.82
C SER A 174 13.03 -4.03 5.49
N ALA A 175 13.59 -2.87 5.84
CA ALA A 175 14.99 -2.56 5.61
C ALA A 175 15.66 -2.01 6.86
N SER A 176 16.95 -2.33 7.03
CA SER A 176 17.76 -1.82 8.13
C SER A 176 18.26 -0.41 7.79
N LEU A 177 17.84 0.57 8.62
CA LEU A 177 18.30 1.95 8.50
C LEU A 177 19.81 2.06 8.76
N ASN A 178 20.31 1.32 9.76
CA ASN A 178 21.74 1.27 10.06
C ASN A 178 22.57 0.83 8.84
N GLU A 179 22.13 -0.26 8.18
CA GLU A 179 22.84 -0.79 7.02
C GLU A 179 22.82 0.17 5.83
N ALA A 180 21.72 0.91 5.64
CA ALA A 180 21.64 1.94 4.59
C ALA A 180 22.60 3.11 4.89
N ILE A 181 22.66 3.58 6.13
CA ILE A 181 23.59 4.64 6.55
C ILE A 181 25.04 4.19 6.36
N ASP A 182 25.40 3.02 6.89
CA ASP A 182 26.78 2.51 6.83
C ASP A 182 27.28 2.33 5.40
N ARG A 183 26.46 1.76 4.52
CA ARG A 183 26.80 1.57 3.11
C ARG A 183 27.00 2.88 2.37
N THR A 184 26.10 3.83 2.60
CA THR A 184 26.19 5.14 1.96
C THR A 184 27.42 5.89 2.43
N LEU A 185 27.69 5.92 3.73
CA LEU A 185 28.87 6.57 4.29
C LEU A 185 30.17 5.93 3.81
N ALA A 186 30.24 4.60 3.70
CA ALA A 186 31.44 3.90 3.21
C ALA A 186 31.87 4.37 1.80
N VAL A 187 30.91 4.80 0.97
CA VAL A 187 31.19 5.38 -0.35
C VAL A 187 31.46 6.87 -0.22
N LEU A 188 30.63 7.60 0.48
CA LEU A 188 30.60 9.05 0.51
C LEU A 188 31.88 9.66 1.14
N VAL A 189 32.41 9.06 2.20
CA VAL A 189 33.65 9.50 2.87
C VAL A 189 34.90 9.43 1.95
N ARG A 190 34.81 8.72 0.84
CA ARG A 190 35.88 8.61 -0.17
C ARG A 190 35.70 9.58 -1.33
N THR A 191 34.61 10.32 -1.37
CA THR A 191 34.37 11.36 -2.38
C THR A 191 35.10 12.65 -1.98
N ARG A 192 35.36 13.51 -2.96
CA ARG A 192 36.00 14.82 -2.74
C ARG A 192 35.25 15.69 -1.71
N ASP A 193 33.92 15.63 -1.71
CA ASP A 193 33.09 16.40 -0.80
C ASP A 193 32.98 15.74 0.58
N GLY A 194 32.98 14.41 0.66
CA GLY A 194 32.90 13.69 1.91
C GLY A 194 34.24 13.58 2.68
N GLU A 195 35.37 13.50 1.97
CA GLU A 195 36.71 13.35 2.57
C GLU A 195 37.15 14.57 3.41
N ARG A 196 36.64 15.76 3.09
CA ARG A 196 36.96 17.02 3.79
C ARG A 196 36.16 17.21 5.10
N LEU A 197 35.19 16.34 5.40
CA LEU A 197 34.24 16.50 6.50
C LEU A 197 34.52 15.52 7.65
N GLU A 198 34.32 15.99 8.86
CA GLU A 198 34.25 15.14 10.05
C GLU A 198 32.81 14.55 10.17
N TRP A 199 32.70 13.22 10.07
CA TRP A 199 31.44 12.53 10.19
C TRP A 199 31.23 12.03 11.63
N LYS A 200 30.17 12.52 12.30
CA LYS A 200 29.76 12.05 13.63
C LYS A 200 28.47 11.24 13.50
N VAL A 201 28.58 9.93 13.66
CA VAL A 201 27.47 9.00 13.44
C VAL A 201 27.07 8.36 14.77
N THR A 202 25.81 8.50 15.17
CA THR A 202 25.23 7.91 16.37
C THR A 202 23.91 7.25 16.01
N THR A 203 23.88 5.93 15.95
CA THR A 203 22.69 5.19 15.56
C THR A 203 22.31 4.16 16.63
N ALA A 204 21.03 4.10 16.99
CA ALA A 204 20.53 3.02 17.83
C ALA A 204 20.62 1.68 17.05
N PRO A 205 20.94 0.56 17.72
CA PRO A 205 21.05 -0.73 17.04
C PRO A 205 19.70 -1.27 16.58
N GLY A 206 19.68 -1.98 15.44
CA GLY A 206 18.52 -2.77 15.00
C GLY A 206 17.32 -1.96 14.52
N LEU A 207 17.53 -0.74 13.99
CA LEU A 207 16.46 0.07 13.42
C LEU A 207 15.99 -0.54 12.10
N ILE A 208 14.79 -1.13 12.12
CA ILE A 208 14.10 -1.68 10.95
C ILE A 208 12.94 -0.77 10.61
N VAL A 209 12.78 -0.44 9.32
CA VAL A 209 11.74 0.45 8.80
C VAL A 209 10.96 -0.23 7.68
N ASP A 210 9.67 0.09 7.60
CA ASP A 210 8.75 -0.46 6.59
C ASP A 210 8.91 0.30 5.25
N ILE A 211 10.08 0.18 4.66
CA ILE A 211 10.44 0.78 3.38
C ILE A 211 11.26 -0.22 2.57
N ASP A 212 11.16 -0.16 1.25
CA ASP A 212 12.01 -0.95 0.37
C ASP A 212 13.49 -0.59 0.59
N ARG A 213 14.36 -1.59 0.59
CA ARG A 213 15.79 -1.42 0.83
C ARG A 213 16.46 -0.44 -0.14
N HIS A 214 16.05 -0.46 -1.40
CA HIS A 214 16.63 0.44 -2.41
C HIS A 214 16.15 1.87 -2.21
N ASP A 215 14.84 2.07 -1.91
CA ASP A 215 14.28 3.39 -1.62
C ASP A 215 14.90 3.99 -0.36
N LEU A 216 15.12 3.16 0.67
CA LEU A 216 15.80 3.60 1.88
C LEU A 216 17.25 4.02 1.60
N THR A 217 17.98 3.22 0.80
CA THR A 217 19.35 3.56 0.41
C THR A 217 19.40 4.82 -0.42
N GLU A 218 18.45 5.03 -1.33
CA GLU A 218 18.34 6.24 -2.14
C GLU A 218 18.00 7.47 -1.29
N LEU A 219 17.04 7.35 -0.37
CA LEU A 219 16.68 8.41 0.58
C LEU A 219 17.88 8.85 1.40
N VAL A 220 18.54 7.88 2.05
CA VAL A 220 19.72 8.14 2.89
C VAL A 220 20.86 8.70 2.03
N GLY A 221 21.06 8.17 0.82
CA GLY A 221 22.07 8.63 -0.13
C GLY A 221 21.90 10.10 -0.47
N VAL A 222 20.72 10.47 -0.95
CA VAL A 222 20.40 11.85 -1.32
C VAL A 222 20.60 12.83 -0.14
N MET A 223 20.15 12.44 1.05
CA MET A 223 20.27 13.32 2.22
C MET A 223 21.71 13.48 2.69
N LEU A 224 22.51 12.41 2.70
CA LEU A 224 23.92 12.46 3.08
C LEU A 224 24.77 13.15 2.01
N GLU A 225 24.51 12.95 0.73
CA GLU A 225 25.15 13.68 -0.36
C GLU A 225 24.86 15.17 -0.28
N ASN A 226 23.63 15.55 0.07
CA ASN A 226 23.27 16.95 0.28
C ASN A 226 24.05 17.55 1.45
N ALA A 227 24.14 16.87 2.59
CA ALA A 227 24.93 17.30 3.72
C ALA A 227 26.43 17.38 3.39
N ALA A 228 26.97 16.42 2.63
CA ALA A 228 28.36 16.47 2.17
C ALA A 228 28.64 17.66 1.25
N LYS A 229 27.71 18.00 0.38
CA LYS A 229 27.81 19.12 -0.55
C LYS A 229 27.81 20.48 0.15
N TRP A 230 26.95 20.66 1.14
CA TRP A 230 26.72 21.96 1.77
C TRP A 230 27.48 22.14 3.08
N GLY A 231 27.81 21.06 3.81
CA GLY A 231 28.60 21.11 5.02
C GLY A 231 29.97 21.78 4.79
N LYS A 232 30.47 22.52 5.78
CA LYS A 232 31.76 23.19 5.76
C LYS A 232 32.86 22.30 6.31
N SER A 233 32.68 21.74 7.49
CA SER A 233 33.67 20.96 8.21
C SER A 233 33.12 19.69 8.87
N ALA A 234 31.84 19.63 9.27
CA ALA A 234 31.27 18.52 10.00
C ALA A 234 29.85 18.20 9.58
N VAL A 235 29.53 16.89 9.61
CA VAL A 235 28.17 16.37 9.44
C VAL A 235 27.87 15.43 10.60
N ARG A 236 26.69 15.62 11.22
CA ARG A 236 26.18 14.77 12.28
C ARG A 236 25.01 13.95 11.75
N VAL A 237 25.06 12.64 11.98
CA VAL A 237 24.02 11.68 11.61
C VAL A 237 23.56 10.98 12.86
N GLU A 238 22.28 11.14 13.20
CA GLU A 238 21.69 10.49 14.38
C GLU A 238 20.45 9.68 13.91
N ALA A 239 20.35 8.44 14.39
CA ALA A 239 19.19 7.61 14.12
C ALA A 239 18.72 6.92 15.41
N ALA A 240 17.44 7.06 15.72
CA ALA A 240 16.82 6.51 16.93
C ALA A 240 15.39 6.04 16.68
N ALA A 241 14.87 5.20 17.58
CA ALA A 241 13.45 4.89 17.64
C ALA A 241 12.76 5.88 18.58
N VAL A 242 11.80 6.64 18.07
CA VAL A 242 11.02 7.63 18.84
C VAL A 242 9.53 7.32 18.58
N ASP A 243 8.76 7.09 19.64
CA ASP A 243 7.31 6.81 19.60
C ASP A 243 6.93 5.71 18.59
N GLY A 244 7.75 4.63 18.49
CA GLY A 244 7.51 3.51 17.59
C GLY A 244 7.82 3.80 16.11
N LYS A 245 8.47 4.93 15.81
CA LYS A 245 8.96 5.31 14.49
C LYS A 245 10.47 5.42 14.50
N ALA A 246 11.11 5.17 13.35
CA ALA A 246 12.52 5.50 13.18
C ALA A 246 12.65 6.96 12.79
N GLU A 247 13.46 7.70 13.55
CA GLU A 247 13.84 9.08 13.25
C GLU A 247 15.27 9.10 12.77
N LEU A 248 15.52 9.77 11.65
CA LEU A 248 16.85 10.03 11.09
C LEU A 248 17.07 11.54 11.04
N VAL A 249 18.07 11.99 11.77
CA VAL A 249 18.49 13.40 11.79
C VAL A 249 19.86 13.51 11.11
N ILE A 250 19.95 14.36 10.10
CA ILE A 250 21.20 14.69 9.41
C ILE A 250 21.39 16.21 9.53
N ALA A 251 22.45 16.62 10.18
CA ALA A 251 22.76 18.02 10.39
C ALA A 251 24.17 18.34 9.90
N ASP A 252 24.29 19.35 9.07
CA ASP A 252 25.56 19.89 8.58
C ASP A 252 25.81 21.30 9.15
N ASP A 253 27.04 21.76 9.08
CA ASP A 253 27.49 23.09 9.50
C ASP A 253 27.53 24.09 8.32
N GLY A 254 26.74 23.87 7.30
CA GLY A 254 26.60 24.67 6.10
C GLY A 254 25.97 26.05 6.32
N PRO A 255 25.63 26.76 5.23
CA PRO A 255 25.02 28.09 5.34
C PRO A 255 23.60 28.10 5.88
N GLY A 256 22.95 26.91 5.96
CA GLY A 256 21.53 26.78 6.29
C GLY A 256 20.62 27.28 5.17
N LEU A 257 19.31 27.28 5.44
CA LEU A 257 18.27 27.73 4.53
C LEU A 257 17.41 28.81 5.21
N THR A 258 16.99 29.81 4.44
CA THR A 258 15.99 30.78 4.91
C THR A 258 14.59 30.15 4.95
N GLU A 259 13.65 30.75 5.71
CA GLU A 259 12.26 30.26 5.76
C GLU A 259 11.62 30.22 4.36
N GLU A 260 11.92 31.21 3.51
CA GLU A 260 11.42 31.23 2.12
C GLU A 260 12.02 30.07 1.29
N GLN A 261 13.28 29.73 1.50
CA GLN A 261 13.94 28.61 0.85
C GLN A 261 13.39 27.28 1.34
N ILE A 262 13.12 27.14 2.65
CA ILE A 262 12.50 25.97 3.24
C ILE A 262 11.09 25.76 2.66
N ALA A 263 10.26 26.80 2.55
CA ALA A 263 8.93 26.73 1.96
C ALA A 263 8.94 26.30 0.48
N ARG A 264 10.06 26.48 -0.20
CA ARG A 264 10.28 26.11 -1.61
C ARG A 264 11.02 24.79 -1.79
N LEU A 265 11.46 24.15 -0.69
CA LEU A 265 12.08 22.83 -0.72
C LEU A 265 11.14 21.80 -1.36
N GLY A 266 11.66 21.01 -2.30
CA GLY A 266 10.86 20.00 -3.00
C GLY A 266 10.01 20.54 -4.15
N VAL A 267 9.97 21.85 -4.39
CA VAL A 267 9.38 22.39 -5.63
C VAL A 267 10.28 21.99 -6.80
N ARG A 268 9.69 21.26 -7.74
CA ARG A 268 10.41 20.60 -8.85
C ARG A 268 11.21 21.60 -9.68
N GLY A 269 12.50 21.31 -9.85
CA GLY A 269 13.38 22.08 -10.72
C GLY A 269 13.78 23.46 -10.20
N GLN A 270 13.48 23.80 -8.94
CA GLN A 270 13.99 25.00 -8.30
C GLN A 270 15.31 24.70 -7.60
N ARG A 271 16.36 25.33 -8.09
CA ARG A 271 17.66 25.34 -7.41
C ARG A 271 17.68 26.55 -6.49
N LEU A 272 17.95 26.30 -5.22
CA LEU A 272 18.05 27.38 -4.22
C LEU A 272 19.39 28.14 -4.31
N ASP A 273 20.39 27.49 -4.94
CA ASP A 273 21.69 28.06 -5.22
C ASP A 273 22.24 27.53 -6.56
N GLU A 274 22.49 28.43 -7.51
CA GLU A 274 23.02 28.12 -8.84
C GLU A 274 24.53 28.03 -8.87
N SER A 275 25.23 28.38 -7.78
CA SER A 275 26.68 28.44 -7.71
C SER A 275 27.35 27.07 -7.68
N ARG A 276 26.65 26.00 -7.31
CA ARG A 276 27.19 24.64 -7.23
C ARG A 276 26.44 23.69 -8.17
N ARG A 277 27.16 22.81 -8.88
CA ARG A 277 26.59 21.79 -9.77
C ARG A 277 25.64 20.87 -9.02
N GLY A 278 24.47 20.59 -9.60
CA GLY A 278 23.48 19.63 -9.11
C GLY A 278 22.09 19.94 -9.67
N SER A 279 21.28 18.89 -9.90
CA SER A 279 19.97 19.00 -10.55
C SER A 279 18.89 19.69 -9.71
N GLY A 280 19.08 19.86 -8.39
CA GLY A 280 18.03 20.31 -7.49
C GLY A 280 16.90 19.30 -7.28
N LEU A 281 17.02 18.09 -7.83
CA LEU A 281 16.00 17.06 -7.82
C LEU A 281 16.12 16.10 -6.64
N GLY A 282 17.28 16.03 -5.98
CA GLY A 282 17.55 15.09 -4.91
C GLY A 282 16.56 15.21 -3.76
N ILE A 283 16.40 16.41 -3.20
CA ILE A 283 15.45 16.63 -2.09
C ILE A 283 14.01 16.31 -2.52
N ALA A 284 13.61 16.63 -3.76
CA ALA A 284 12.29 16.30 -4.28
C ALA A 284 12.05 14.77 -4.34
N ILE A 285 13.10 14.00 -4.70
CA ILE A 285 13.05 12.52 -4.67
C ILE A 285 12.94 12.03 -3.22
N ALA A 286 13.73 12.56 -2.30
CA ALA A 286 13.69 12.18 -0.89
C ALA A 286 12.28 12.43 -0.29
N LEU A 287 11.68 13.59 -0.56
CA LEU A 287 10.33 13.92 -0.12
C LEU A 287 9.27 12.98 -0.73
N GLU A 288 9.39 12.62 -2.01
CA GLU A 288 8.47 11.68 -2.66
C GLU A 288 8.61 10.26 -2.05
N ILE A 289 9.84 9.78 -1.78
CA ILE A 289 10.07 8.49 -1.09
C ILE A 289 9.43 8.50 0.29
N VAL A 290 9.62 9.56 1.07
CA VAL A 290 9.04 9.70 2.40
C VAL A 290 7.51 9.71 2.33
N ALA A 291 6.92 10.48 1.40
CA ALA A 291 5.47 10.59 1.23
C ALA A 291 4.82 9.25 0.84
N ILE A 292 5.42 8.51 -0.11
CA ILE A 292 4.94 7.20 -0.55
C ILE A 292 4.95 6.19 0.60
N ASN A 293 5.93 6.28 1.51
CA ASN A 293 6.08 5.40 2.66
C ASN A 293 5.42 5.93 3.95
N SER A 294 4.54 6.95 3.83
CA SER A 294 3.78 7.53 4.96
C SER A 294 4.68 8.11 6.07
N GLY A 295 5.88 8.55 5.70
CA GLY A 295 6.79 9.27 6.57
C GLY A 295 6.49 10.78 6.60
N ALA A 296 7.28 11.51 7.39
CA ALA A 296 7.24 12.97 7.45
C ALA A 296 8.69 13.52 7.47
N VAL A 297 8.87 14.71 6.92
CA VAL A 297 10.11 15.49 7.00
C VAL A 297 9.80 16.76 7.77
N THR A 298 10.62 17.07 8.75
CA THR A 298 10.50 18.24 9.62
C THR A 298 11.72 19.14 9.51
#